data_97aa90ddf66e1082f245ba3d6a618eb6
#
_entry.id   97aa90ddf66e1082f245ba3d6a618eb6
#
_cell.length_a   1.000
_cell.length_b   1.000
_cell.length_c   1.000
_cell.angle_alpha   90.00
_cell.angle_beta   90.00
_cell.angle_gamma   90.00
#
_symmetry.space_group_name_H-M   'P 1'
#
loop_
_entity.id
_entity.type
_entity.pdbx_description
1 polymer ?
#
loop_
_entity_poly.entity_id
_entity_poly.type
_entity_poly.pdbx_seq_one_letter_code
_entity_poly.pdbx_strand_id
1 'polypeptide(L)'
;PAGLGLLPVKHGSPTKAMPGYALDVLDDAGHPVAPGTLGNIVAKLPLPPGCLVTFWNADERFRTSCLEEFPGYYKTADAGVIDEDGYVFVMARTDDIINCAGHRLSTGAMEEVCATHPDVAECAVIGVADAMKGQLPLGLVVLKAGVAKGHEDVVRELVARVREHIGAVAAFKQAAVVARLPKTRSGKVLRATMRCIADGAAFTAPATIDDPKILDEIAAVLGYAPKT
;
A
#
# COMPACT_ATOMS: atom_id res chain seq x y z
N PRO A 1 -1.41 13.13 -13.13
CA PRO A 1 -1.90 12.83 -14.49
C PRO A 1 -3.39 13.12 -14.60
N ALA A 2 -3.85 13.46 -15.78
CA ALA A 2 -5.27 13.59 -16.08
C ALA A 2 -5.53 13.13 -17.52
N GLY A 3 -6.68 12.51 -17.73
CA GLY A 3 -7.13 12.10 -19.05
C GLY A 3 -7.34 13.32 -19.94
N LEU A 4 -6.33 13.67 -20.71
CA LEU A 4 -6.46 14.66 -21.76
C LEU A 4 -7.05 13.98 -22.99
N GLY A 5 -8.20 14.45 -23.48
CA GLY A 5 -8.92 13.84 -24.62
C GLY A 5 -8.14 13.77 -25.94
N LEU A 6 -6.96 14.40 -25.99
CA LEU A 6 -6.04 14.35 -27.13
C LEU A 6 -5.04 13.19 -27.08
N LEU A 7 -4.95 12.47 -25.94
CA LEU A 7 -4.00 11.38 -25.77
C LEU A 7 -4.70 10.01 -25.95
N PRO A 8 -4.06 9.06 -26.62
CA PRO A 8 -4.55 7.68 -26.67
C PRO A 8 -4.74 7.12 -25.25
N VAL A 9 -5.80 6.35 -25.04
CA VAL A 9 -6.06 5.68 -23.76
C VAL A 9 -5.19 4.43 -23.66
N LYS A 10 -4.43 4.30 -22.55
CA LYS A 10 -3.80 3.05 -22.14
C LYS A 10 -4.52 2.53 -20.89
N HIS A 11 -4.96 1.28 -20.91
CA HIS A 11 -5.68 0.67 -19.79
C HIS A 11 -4.81 0.66 -18.51
N GLY A 12 -5.39 1.03 -17.38
CA GLY A 12 -4.69 1.11 -16.10
C GLY A 12 -3.83 2.37 -15.91
N SER A 13 -3.71 3.25 -16.93
CA SER A 13 -2.97 4.50 -16.83
C SER A 13 -3.89 5.71 -16.72
N PRO A 14 -3.67 6.63 -15.77
CA PRO A 14 -4.31 7.95 -15.75
C PRO A 14 -3.69 8.91 -16.78
N THR A 15 -2.98 8.42 -17.78
CA THR A 15 -2.25 9.12 -18.84
C THR A 15 -0.91 9.75 -18.42
N LYS A 16 -0.49 10.85 -19.07
CA LYS A 16 0.79 11.55 -18.84
C LYS A 16 0.66 12.60 -17.75
N ALA A 17 1.79 13.14 -17.33
CA ALA A 17 1.82 14.28 -16.43
C ALA A 17 1.02 15.47 -17.01
N MET A 18 0.31 16.20 -16.14
CA MET A 18 -0.35 17.45 -16.51
C MET A 18 0.70 18.50 -16.92
N PRO A 19 0.35 19.40 -17.85
CA PRO A 19 1.21 20.54 -18.15
C PRO A 19 1.64 21.30 -16.88
N GLY A 20 2.92 21.61 -16.79
CA GLY A 20 3.52 22.24 -15.61
C GLY A 20 4.10 21.26 -14.59
N TYR A 21 3.78 19.95 -14.65
CA TYR A 21 4.40 18.93 -13.80
C TYR A 21 5.47 18.16 -14.56
N ALA A 22 6.64 18.01 -13.96
CA ALA A 22 7.66 17.07 -14.39
C ALA A 22 7.66 15.89 -13.40
N LEU A 23 7.22 14.72 -13.86
CA LEU A 23 7.20 13.51 -13.05
C LEU A 23 8.40 12.63 -13.40
N ASP A 24 9.02 12.08 -12.38
CA ASP A 24 10.06 11.08 -12.48
C ASP A 24 9.70 9.86 -11.62
N VAL A 25 10.37 8.74 -11.87
CA VAL A 25 10.35 7.55 -11.01
C VAL A 25 11.75 7.32 -10.49
N LEU A 26 11.89 7.28 -9.16
CA LEU A 26 13.17 7.11 -8.48
C LEU A 26 13.25 5.78 -7.75
N ASP A 27 14.46 5.22 -7.63
CA ASP A 27 14.76 4.15 -6.70
C ASP A 27 14.77 4.66 -5.23
N ASP A 28 15.00 3.76 -4.26
CA ASP A 28 15.05 4.15 -2.84
C ASP A 28 16.29 4.98 -2.46
N ALA A 29 17.30 5.02 -3.34
CA ALA A 29 18.48 5.88 -3.20
C ALA A 29 18.29 7.27 -3.83
N GLY A 30 17.15 7.52 -4.49
CA GLY A 30 16.82 8.80 -5.15
C GLY A 30 17.38 8.93 -6.56
N HIS A 31 17.80 7.84 -7.21
CA HIS A 31 18.25 7.86 -8.59
C HIS A 31 17.10 7.56 -9.56
N PRO A 32 17.03 8.25 -10.70
CA PRO A 32 16.07 7.95 -11.74
C PRO A 32 16.23 6.51 -12.26
N VAL A 33 15.11 5.82 -12.45
CA VAL A 33 15.10 4.45 -13.00
C VAL A 33 14.74 4.46 -14.50
N ALA A 34 15.05 3.36 -15.19
CA ALA A 34 14.67 3.20 -16.60
C ALA A 34 13.14 3.13 -16.77
N PRO A 35 12.59 3.56 -17.93
CA PRO A 35 11.18 3.39 -18.25
C PRO A 35 10.70 1.96 -18.01
N GLY A 36 9.47 1.82 -17.50
CA GLY A 36 8.88 0.53 -17.16
C GLY A 36 9.37 -0.09 -15.84
N THR A 37 10.33 0.55 -15.15
CA THR A 37 10.82 0.07 -13.85
C THR A 37 9.98 0.65 -12.72
N LEU A 38 9.59 -0.20 -11.76
CA LEU A 38 8.84 0.21 -10.57
C LEU A 38 9.73 1.02 -9.62
N GLY A 39 9.24 2.18 -9.20
CA GLY A 39 9.92 3.05 -8.23
C GLY A 39 8.97 4.02 -7.55
N ASN A 40 9.54 5.00 -6.86
CA ASN A 40 8.80 6.07 -6.20
C ASN A 40 8.44 7.14 -7.22
N ILE A 41 7.14 7.41 -7.41
CA ILE A 41 6.69 8.52 -8.27
C ILE A 41 6.92 9.83 -7.53
N VAL A 42 7.65 10.74 -8.15
CA VAL A 42 7.98 12.06 -7.60
C VAL A 42 7.68 13.16 -8.60
N ALA A 43 7.47 14.38 -8.11
CA ALA A 43 7.33 15.55 -8.96
C ALA A 43 8.51 16.50 -8.76
N LYS A 44 9.21 16.85 -9.84
CA LYS A 44 10.36 17.74 -9.79
C LYS A 44 9.96 19.14 -9.36
N LEU A 45 10.74 19.74 -8.48
CA LEU A 45 10.55 21.11 -8.03
C LEU A 45 11.10 22.14 -9.05
N PRO A 46 10.49 23.35 -9.14
CA PRO A 46 9.34 23.82 -8.38
C PRO A 46 8.02 23.25 -8.88
N LEU A 47 7.07 23.04 -7.97
CA LEU A 47 5.72 22.64 -8.35
C LEU A 47 4.95 23.82 -9.00
N PRO A 48 3.93 23.52 -9.84
CA PRO A 48 3.06 24.55 -10.40
C PRO A 48 2.32 25.34 -9.31
N PRO A 49 1.93 26.62 -9.57
CA PRO A 49 1.33 27.51 -8.56
C PRO A 49 0.04 27.00 -7.90
N GLY A 50 -0.68 26.07 -8.51
CA GLY A 50 -1.90 25.48 -7.94
C GLY A 50 -1.68 24.35 -6.93
N CYS A 51 -0.42 23.99 -6.64
CA CYS A 51 -0.10 22.90 -5.72
C CYS A 51 -0.20 23.31 -4.26
N LEU A 52 -0.29 22.30 -3.39
CA LEU A 52 -0.25 22.47 -1.95
C LEU A 52 1.05 23.16 -1.53
N VAL A 53 0.93 24.27 -0.83
CA VAL A 53 2.07 25.07 -0.38
C VAL A 53 2.64 24.51 0.91
N THR A 54 1.77 24.12 1.85
CA THR A 54 2.13 23.54 3.15
C THR A 54 0.93 22.90 3.83
N PHE A 55 1.13 22.26 4.99
CA PHE A 55 0.07 21.77 5.86
C PHE A 55 -0.37 22.85 6.86
N TRP A 56 -1.64 22.88 7.22
CA TRP A 56 -2.17 23.82 8.20
C TRP A 56 -1.46 23.69 9.55
N ASN A 57 -0.81 24.78 10.00
CA ASN A 57 -0.01 24.85 11.22
C ASN A 57 1.02 23.70 11.38
N ALA A 58 1.57 23.17 10.28
CA ALA A 58 2.48 22.04 10.31
C ALA A 58 3.52 22.08 9.16
N ASP A 59 4.15 23.24 8.95
CA ASP A 59 5.15 23.46 7.87
C ASP A 59 6.31 22.47 7.97
N GLU A 60 6.83 22.24 9.15
CA GLU A 60 7.92 21.29 9.37
C GLU A 60 7.51 19.88 8.98
N ARG A 61 6.30 19.45 9.35
CA ARG A 61 5.76 18.16 8.93
C ARG A 61 5.61 18.06 7.41
N PHE A 62 5.20 19.15 6.75
CA PHE A 62 5.13 19.16 5.28
C PHE A 62 6.52 18.97 4.67
N ARG A 63 7.52 19.73 5.16
CA ARG A 63 8.89 19.65 4.70
C ARG A 63 9.45 18.23 4.85
N THR A 64 9.37 17.67 6.06
CA THR A 64 9.92 16.33 6.36
C THR A 64 9.20 15.23 5.59
N SER A 65 7.86 15.30 5.45
CA SER A 65 7.09 14.24 4.79
C SER A 65 7.14 14.29 3.26
N CYS A 66 7.36 15.47 2.67
CA CYS A 66 7.17 15.66 1.23
C CYS A 66 8.41 16.09 0.47
N LEU A 67 9.42 16.70 1.13
CA LEU A 67 10.52 17.38 0.44
C LEU A 67 11.93 16.90 0.83
N GLU A 68 12.08 16.18 1.94
CA GLU A 68 13.41 15.78 2.44
C GLU A 68 13.93 14.48 1.88
N GLU A 69 13.08 13.50 1.67
CA GLU A 69 13.50 12.15 1.28
C GLU A 69 14.20 12.13 -0.10
N PHE A 70 13.70 12.94 -1.05
CA PHE A 70 14.27 13.07 -2.39
C PHE A 70 14.59 14.54 -2.68
N PRO A 71 15.81 15.03 -2.42
CA PRO A 71 16.17 16.43 -2.63
C PRO A 71 15.91 16.89 -4.07
N GLY A 72 15.21 18.02 -4.23
CA GLY A 72 14.81 18.53 -5.54
C GLY A 72 13.48 18.01 -6.07
N TYR A 73 12.81 17.14 -5.33
CA TYR A 73 11.52 16.55 -5.69
C TYR A 73 10.49 16.68 -4.57
N TYR A 74 9.23 16.69 -4.97
CA TYR A 74 8.09 16.48 -4.10
C TYR A 74 7.73 14.98 -4.11
N LYS A 75 7.72 14.35 -2.95
CA LYS A 75 7.31 12.96 -2.74
C LYS A 75 5.79 12.85 -2.82
N THR A 76 5.28 12.10 -3.80
CA THR A 76 3.83 11.85 -3.93
C THR A 76 3.32 10.80 -2.94
N ALA A 77 4.24 9.99 -2.44
CA ALA A 77 4.00 8.77 -1.66
C ALA A 77 3.23 7.69 -2.45
N ASP A 78 3.32 7.72 -3.76
CA ASP A 78 2.84 6.68 -4.65
C ASP A 78 4.02 5.98 -5.32
N ALA A 79 3.88 4.67 -5.54
CA ALA A 79 4.81 3.85 -6.31
C ALA A 79 4.18 3.49 -7.66
N GLY A 80 5.00 3.46 -8.69
CA GLY A 80 4.53 3.15 -10.02
C GLY A 80 5.63 3.14 -11.06
N VAL A 81 5.22 3.13 -12.32
CA VAL A 81 6.11 3.15 -13.47
C VAL A 81 5.72 4.26 -14.42
N ILE A 82 6.69 4.76 -15.17
CA ILE A 82 6.46 5.58 -16.38
C ILE A 82 6.98 4.75 -17.55
N ASP A 83 6.11 4.49 -18.54
CA ASP A 83 6.51 3.73 -19.71
C ASP A 83 7.33 4.55 -20.72
N GLU A 84 7.80 3.91 -21.78
CA GLU A 84 8.60 4.54 -22.85
C GLU A 84 7.87 5.67 -23.57
N ASP A 85 6.54 5.65 -23.59
CA ASP A 85 5.70 6.69 -24.17
C ASP A 85 5.40 7.83 -23.18
N GLY A 86 5.87 7.74 -21.93
CA GLY A 86 5.67 8.71 -20.86
C GLY A 86 4.32 8.59 -20.14
N TYR A 87 3.62 7.46 -20.27
CA TYR A 87 2.40 7.19 -19.52
C TYR A 87 2.72 6.71 -18.12
N VAL A 88 2.02 7.26 -17.14
CA VAL A 88 2.19 6.94 -15.72
C VAL A 88 1.24 5.80 -15.36
N PHE A 89 1.72 4.81 -14.61
CA PHE A 89 0.92 3.75 -14.00
C PHE A 89 1.16 3.77 -12.51
N VAL A 90 0.14 4.14 -11.75
CA VAL A 90 0.20 4.14 -10.28
C VAL A 90 -0.16 2.74 -9.79
N MET A 91 0.80 2.07 -9.15
CA MET A 91 0.66 0.66 -8.74
C MET A 91 0.23 0.50 -7.29
N ALA A 92 0.72 1.35 -6.40
CA ALA A 92 0.41 1.30 -4.97
C ALA A 92 0.86 2.60 -4.28
N ARG A 93 0.52 2.74 -3.00
CA ARG A 93 1.20 3.69 -2.11
C ARG A 93 2.59 3.16 -1.78
N THR A 94 3.56 4.04 -1.57
CA THR A 94 4.91 3.61 -1.17
C THR A 94 4.93 2.95 0.20
N ASP A 95 4.04 3.35 1.10
CA ASP A 95 3.83 2.76 2.42
C ASP A 95 3.07 1.41 2.38
N ASP A 96 2.45 1.08 1.24
CA ASP A 96 1.78 -0.20 0.97
C ASP A 96 2.67 -1.17 0.14
N ILE A 97 3.89 -0.78 -0.25
CA ILE A 97 4.88 -1.68 -0.84
C ILE A 97 5.60 -2.44 0.27
N ILE A 98 5.68 -3.75 0.12
CA ILE A 98 6.39 -4.65 1.04
C ILE A 98 7.78 -4.93 0.48
N ASN A 99 8.82 -4.60 1.25
CA ASN A 99 10.20 -4.89 0.88
C ASN A 99 10.62 -6.21 1.51
N CYS A 100 10.50 -7.31 0.74
CA CYS A 100 10.83 -8.65 1.20
C CYS A 100 12.10 -9.16 0.51
N ALA A 101 13.18 -9.32 1.27
CA ALA A 101 14.46 -9.83 0.76
C ALA A 101 14.94 -9.10 -0.52
N GLY A 102 14.78 -7.78 -0.60
CA GLY A 102 15.15 -6.96 -1.74
C GLY A 102 14.12 -6.90 -2.87
N HIS A 103 13.02 -7.63 -2.77
CA HIS A 103 11.92 -7.56 -3.73
C HIS A 103 10.84 -6.58 -3.25
N ARG A 104 10.41 -5.71 -4.15
CA ARG A 104 9.28 -4.79 -3.93
C ARG A 104 7.98 -5.48 -4.33
N LEU A 105 7.16 -5.81 -3.36
CA LEU A 105 5.91 -6.56 -3.55
C LEU A 105 4.71 -5.63 -3.36
N SER A 106 3.79 -5.63 -4.32
CA SER A 106 2.54 -4.89 -4.24
C SER A 106 1.53 -5.60 -3.33
N THR A 107 1.06 -4.91 -2.28
CA THR A 107 -0.04 -5.41 -1.45
C THR A 107 -1.30 -5.60 -2.28
N GLY A 108 -1.59 -4.66 -3.20
CA GLY A 108 -2.77 -4.71 -4.07
C GLY A 108 -2.81 -5.95 -4.96
N ALA A 109 -1.67 -6.36 -5.53
CA ALA A 109 -1.60 -7.57 -6.34
C ALA A 109 -1.93 -8.83 -5.54
N MET A 110 -1.46 -8.92 -4.28
CA MET A 110 -1.81 -10.03 -3.39
C MET A 110 -3.28 -9.99 -2.97
N GLU A 111 -3.80 -8.79 -2.66
CA GLU A 111 -5.21 -8.57 -2.32
C GLU A 111 -6.13 -8.98 -3.47
N GLU A 112 -5.78 -8.64 -4.72
CA GLU A 112 -6.53 -9.04 -5.91
C GLU A 112 -6.61 -10.57 -6.01
N VAL A 113 -5.50 -11.27 -5.84
CA VAL A 113 -5.48 -12.75 -5.84
C VAL A 113 -6.32 -13.31 -4.69
N CYS A 114 -6.19 -12.77 -3.48
CA CYS A 114 -6.98 -13.20 -2.33
C CYS A 114 -8.48 -12.97 -2.55
N ALA A 115 -8.87 -11.86 -3.16
CA ALA A 115 -10.27 -11.53 -3.46
C ALA A 115 -10.92 -12.49 -4.46
N THR A 116 -10.16 -13.22 -5.28
CA THR A 116 -10.71 -14.26 -6.18
C THR A 116 -11.15 -15.53 -5.43
N HIS A 117 -10.82 -15.66 -4.15
CA HIS A 117 -11.23 -16.82 -3.37
C HIS A 117 -12.74 -16.78 -3.08
N PRO A 118 -13.49 -17.89 -3.31
CA PRO A 118 -14.95 -17.90 -3.20
C PRO A 118 -15.48 -17.54 -1.81
N ASP A 119 -14.72 -17.86 -0.77
CA ASP A 119 -15.11 -17.67 0.63
C ASP A 119 -14.69 -16.30 1.20
N VAL A 120 -13.90 -15.50 0.47
CA VAL A 120 -13.41 -14.19 0.91
C VAL A 120 -14.40 -13.10 0.54
N ALA A 121 -14.79 -12.29 1.52
CA ALA A 121 -15.59 -11.08 1.33
C ALA A 121 -14.70 -9.84 1.14
N GLU A 122 -13.68 -9.70 2.00
CA GLU A 122 -12.72 -8.60 1.96
C GLU A 122 -11.34 -9.11 2.39
N CYS A 123 -10.30 -8.47 1.91
CA CYS A 123 -8.94 -8.72 2.38
C CYS A 123 -8.11 -7.45 2.38
N ALA A 124 -7.09 -7.43 3.22
CA ALA A 124 -6.03 -6.46 3.20
C ALA A 124 -4.70 -7.17 3.43
N VAL A 125 -3.66 -6.75 2.74
CA VAL A 125 -2.30 -7.27 2.94
C VAL A 125 -1.43 -6.15 3.49
N ILE A 126 -0.65 -6.47 4.52
CA ILE A 126 0.31 -5.55 5.15
C ILE A 126 1.70 -6.18 5.19
N GLY A 127 2.73 -5.35 5.17
CA GLY A 127 4.10 -5.80 5.45
C GLY A 127 4.37 -5.76 6.94
N VAL A 128 4.71 -6.90 7.54
CA VAL A 128 5.13 -7.00 8.93
C VAL A 128 6.63 -7.16 9.02
N ALA A 129 7.26 -6.63 10.07
CA ALA A 129 8.70 -6.67 10.26
C ALA A 129 9.22 -8.11 10.37
N ASP A 130 10.31 -8.41 9.68
CA ASP A 130 11.03 -9.69 9.74
C ASP A 130 12.53 -9.45 9.84
N ALA A 131 13.18 -10.10 10.81
CA ALA A 131 14.60 -9.87 11.10
C ALA A 131 15.56 -10.27 9.96
N MET A 132 15.15 -11.23 9.10
CA MET A 132 16.01 -11.74 8.01
C MET A 132 15.67 -11.14 6.67
N LYS A 133 14.39 -10.84 6.42
CA LYS A 133 13.88 -10.43 5.10
C LYS A 133 13.45 -8.97 5.02
N GLY A 134 13.58 -8.23 6.14
CA GLY A 134 13.08 -6.87 6.28
C GLY A 134 11.58 -6.86 6.56
N GLN A 135 10.78 -7.35 5.62
CA GLN A 135 9.33 -7.49 5.80
C GLN A 135 8.80 -8.79 5.21
N LEU A 136 7.70 -9.27 5.78
CA LEU A 136 6.90 -10.38 5.24
C LEU A 136 5.44 -9.94 5.05
N PRO A 137 4.77 -10.40 3.99
CA PRO A 137 3.34 -10.16 3.82
C PRO A 137 2.51 -10.92 4.86
N LEU A 138 1.56 -10.22 5.46
CA LEU A 138 0.51 -10.78 6.31
C LEU A 138 -0.85 -10.39 5.73
N GLY A 139 -1.69 -11.38 5.41
CA GLY A 139 -3.07 -11.17 4.99
C GLY A 139 -4.01 -11.04 6.19
N LEU A 140 -4.91 -10.05 6.17
CA LEU A 140 -6.07 -10.00 7.04
C LEU A 140 -7.31 -10.21 6.18
N VAL A 141 -8.12 -11.20 6.51
CA VAL A 141 -9.16 -11.71 5.63
C VAL A 141 -10.51 -11.76 6.35
N VAL A 142 -11.53 -11.19 5.73
CA VAL A 142 -12.92 -11.28 6.18
C VAL A 142 -13.62 -12.33 5.33
N LEU A 143 -14.23 -13.32 5.94
CA LEU A 143 -14.99 -14.36 5.24
C LEU A 143 -16.41 -13.91 4.93
N LYS A 144 -16.98 -14.45 3.86
CA LYS A 144 -18.41 -14.28 3.58
C LYS A 144 -19.27 -14.92 4.66
N ALA A 145 -20.48 -14.42 4.83
CA ALA A 145 -21.43 -14.99 5.76
C ALA A 145 -21.79 -16.43 5.36
N GLY A 146 -21.87 -17.34 6.34
CA GLY A 146 -22.26 -18.74 6.12
C GLY A 146 -21.14 -19.67 5.66
N VAL A 147 -19.89 -19.22 5.59
CA VAL A 147 -18.74 -20.09 5.32
C VAL A 147 -18.57 -21.06 6.48
N ALA A 148 -18.69 -22.36 6.20
CA ALA A 148 -18.52 -23.43 7.18
C ALA A 148 -17.10 -24.02 7.21
N LYS A 149 -16.26 -23.65 6.25
CA LYS A 149 -14.86 -24.09 6.15
C LYS A 149 -14.02 -23.57 7.33
N GLY A 150 -13.11 -24.38 7.84
CA GLY A 150 -12.20 -23.97 8.90
C GLY A 150 -11.28 -22.82 8.45
N HIS A 151 -10.98 -21.89 9.34
CA HIS A 151 -10.13 -20.74 9.04
C HIS A 151 -8.75 -21.15 8.53
N GLU A 152 -8.16 -22.21 9.09
CA GLU A 152 -6.85 -22.74 8.68
C GLU A 152 -6.86 -23.26 7.23
N ASP A 153 -7.97 -23.88 6.81
CA ASP A 153 -8.13 -24.38 5.45
C ASP A 153 -8.20 -23.23 4.44
N VAL A 154 -8.98 -22.19 4.76
CA VAL A 154 -9.05 -20.98 3.92
C VAL A 154 -7.68 -20.31 3.81
N VAL A 155 -6.96 -20.15 4.92
CA VAL A 155 -5.61 -19.56 4.93
C VAL A 155 -4.65 -20.38 4.05
N ARG A 156 -4.68 -21.72 4.16
CA ARG A 156 -3.85 -22.61 3.34
C ARG A 156 -4.14 -22.45 1.85
N GLU A 157 -5.42 -22.33 1.47
CA GLU A 157 -5.85 -22.12 0.09
C GLU A 157 -5.41 -20.75 -0.42
N LEU A 158 -5.49 -19.68 0.39
CA LEU A 158 -5.01 -18.36 0.03
C LEU A 158 -3.49 -18.31 -0.19
N VAL A 159 -2.73 -18.95 0.70
CA VAL A 159 -1.27 -19.08 0.54
C VAL A 159 -0.91 -19.78 -0.77
N ALA A 160 -1.61 -20.87 -1.09
CA ALA A 160 -1.41 -21.62 -2.33
C ALA A 160 -1.73 -20.75 -3.56
N ARG A 161 -2.85 -20.01 -3.55
CA ARG A 161 -3.26 -19.11 -4.65
C ARG A 161 -2.25 -18.00 -4.89
N VAL A 162 -1.82 -17.30 -3.83
CA VAL A 162 -0.82 -16.23 -4.00
C VAL A 162 0.49 -16.79 -4.54
N ARG A 163 0.90 -17.98 -4.08
CA ARG A 163 2.09 -18.65 -4.61
C ARG A 163 1.95 -19.06 -6.08
N GLU A 164 0.77 -19.49 -6.50
CA GLU A 164 0.48 -19.89 -7.88
C GLU A 164 0.49 -18.68 -8.83
N HIS A 165 -0.17 -17.58 -8.45
CA HIS A 165 -0.40 -16.43 -9.34
C HIS A 165 0.72 -15.39 -9.33
N ILE A 166 1.39 -15.21 -8.18
CA ILE A 166 2.47 -14.21 -8.03
C ILE A 166 3.84 -14.88 -7.97
N GLY A 167 3.87 -16.12 -7.49
CA GLY A 167 5.11 -16.88 -7.32
C GLY A 167 5.61 -16.92 -5.88
N ALA A 168 6.61 -17.78 -5.64
CA ALA A 168 7.22 -17.96 -4.32
C ALA A 168 7.94 -16.69 -3.81
N VAL A 169 8.29 -15.77 -4.70
CA VAL A 169 8.90 -14.48 -4.39
C VAL A 169 8.01 -13.62 -3.49
N ALA A 170 6.68 -13.77 -3.61
CA ALA A 170 5.72 -13.06 -2.76
C ALA A 170 5.92 -13.33 -1.27
N ALA A 171 6.51 -14.48 -0.92
CA ALA A 171 6.75 -14.91 0.47
C ALA A 171 5.48 -14.84 1.37
N PHE A 172 4.30 -14.87 0.76
CA PHE A 172 3.01 -14.84 1.46
C PHE A 172 2.78 -16.20 2.13
N LYS A 173 2.94 -16.25 3.45
CA LYS A 173 2.91 -17.48 4.23
C LYS A 173 1.85 -17.49 5.33
N GLN A 174 1.32 -16.32 5.64
CA GLN A 174 0.45 -16.12 6.79
C GLN A 174 -0.75 -15.25 6.40
N ALA A 175 -1.90 -15.63 6.92
CA ALA A 175 -3.09 -14.79 6.93
C ALA A 175 -3.86 -15.03 8.23
N ALA A 176 -4.58 -14.02 8.70
CA ALA A 176 -5.45 -14.09 9.85
C ALA A 176 -6.90 -13.80 9.40
N VAL A 177 -7.83 -14.64 9.83
CA VAL A 177 -9.25 -14.40 9.62
C VAL A 177 -9.74 -13.45 10.71
N VAL A 178 -10.31 -12.33 10.29
CA VAL A 178 -10.84 -11.27 11.17
C VAL A 178 -12.30 -11.02 10.89
N ALA A 179 -13.03 -10.53 11.88
CA ALA A 179 -14.46 -10.26 11.72
C ALA A 179 -14.72 -9.12 10.73
N ARG A 180 -13.83 -8.12 10.70
CA ARG A 180 -13.89 -6.93 9.84
C ARG A 180 -12.53 -6.26 9.71
N LEU A 181 -12.35 -5.42 8.70
CA LEU A 181 -11.15 -4.59 8.52
C LEU A 181 -11.35 -3.19 9.13
N PRO A 182 -10.32 -2.59 9.77
CA PRO A 182 -10.40 -1.22 10.27
C PRO A 182 -10.43 -0.26 9.08
N LYS A 183 -11.45 0.60 9.05
CA LYS A 183 -11.69 1.56 7.97
C LYS A 183 -11.92 2.96 8.52
N THR A 184 -11.63 3.94 7.70
CA THR A 184 -12.14 5.29 7.91
C THR A 184 -13.63 5.36 7.59
N ARG A 185 -14.34 6.41 8.06
CA ARG A 185 -15.74 6.67 7.71
C ARG A 185 -16.01 6.77 6.20
N SER A 186 -14.97 7.05 5.41
CA SER A 186 -15.03 7.03 3.94
C SER A 186 -14.74 5.67 3.31
N GLY A 187 -14.58 4.60 4.11
CA GLY A 187 -14.34 3.22 3.65
C GLY A 187 -12.88 2.87 3.35
N LYS A 188 -11.93 3.79 3.59
CA LYS A 188 -10.51 3.52 3.34
C LYS A 188 -9.92 2.63 4.44
N VAL A 189 -9.31 1.51 4.06
CA VAL A 189 -8.64 0.56 4.97
C VAL A 189 -7.41 1.20 5.61
N LEU A 190 -7.25 1.02 6.92
CA LEU A 190 -6.19 1.59 7.75
C LEU A 190 -4.97 0.64 7.85
N ARG A 191 -4.29 0.39 6.71
CA ARG A 191 -3.14 -0.55 6.65
C ARG A 191 -2.00 -0.16 7.58
N ALA A 192 -1.64 1.13 7.65
CA ALA A 192 -0.58 1.60 8.53
C ALA A 192 -0.86 1.28 10.01
N THR A 193 -2.11 1.45 10.47
CA THR A 193 -2.51 1.12 11.84
C THR A 193 -2.43 -0.40 12.10
N MET A 194 -2.93 -1.21 11.15
CA MET A 194 -2.83 -2.67 11.25
C MET A 194 -1.38 -3.15 11.32
N ARG A 195 -0.48 -2.53 10.53
CA ARG A 195 0.96 -2.83 10.58
C ARG A 195 1.55 -2.49 11.95
N CYS A 196 1.26 -1.32 12.50
CA CYS A 196 1.73 -0.97 13.86
C CYS A 196 1.27 -2.00 14.90
N ILE A 197 0.00 -2.46 14.82
CA ILE A 197 -0.50 -3.51 15.71
C ILE A 197 0.30 -4.81 15.51
N ALA A 198 0.48 -5.24 14.27
CA ALA A 198 1.19 -6.48 13.96
C ALA A 198 2.67 -6.45 14.39
N ASP A 199 3.31 -5.29 14.31
CA ASP A 199 4.71 -5.09 14.72
C ASP A 199 4.86 -4.77 16.23
N GLY A 200 3.76 -4.68 17.00
CA GLY A 200 3.78 -4.28 18.41
C GLY A 200 4.26 -2.84 18.61
N ALA A 201 4.17 -2.00 17.59
CA ALA A 201 4.57 -0.60 17.64
C ALA A 201 3.46 0.30 18.19
N ALA A 202 3.86 1.38 18.85
CA ALA A 202 2.92 2.40 19.32
C ALA A 202 2.24 3.09 18.12
N PHE A 203 0.95 3.36 18.25
CA PHE A 203 0.19 4.10 17.26
C PHE A 203 -0.88 4.97 17.93
N THR A 204 -1.35 5.98 17.20
CA THR A 204 -2.51 6.77 17.61
C THR A 204 -3.65 6.42 16.64
N ALA A 205 -4.81 6.04 17.19
CA ALA A 205 -5.98 5.75 16.37
C ALA A 205 -6.35 7.00 15.54
N PRO A 206 -6.49 6.88 14.20
CA PRO A 206 -6.85 8.02 13.38
C PRO A 206 -8.23 8.58 13.77
N ALA A 207 -8.35 9.90 13.91
CA ALA A 207 -9.63 10.55 14.25
C ALA A 207 -10.74 10.29 13.21
N THR A 208 -10.37 9.80 12.03
CA THR A 208 -11.28 9.44 10.92
C THR A 208 -11.74 8.00 10.98
N ILE A 209 -11.27 7.18 11.93
CA ILE A 209 -11.70 5.78 12.05
C ILE A 209 -13.21 5.69 12.28
N ASP A 210 -13.85 4.71 11.66
CA ASP A 210 -15.30 4.48 11.79
C ASP A 210 -15.63 3.93 13.19
N ASP A 211 -14.99 2.82 13.57
CA ASP A 211 -15.13 2.23 14.90
C ASP A 211 -13.77 1.85 15.47
N PRO A 212 -13.28 2.56 16.51
CA PRO A 212 -11.97 2.27 17.09
C PRO A 212 -11.86 0.90 17.80
N LYS A 213 -12.96 0.27 18.22
CA LYS A 213 -12.97 -1.05 18.89
C LYS A 213 -12.40 -2.16 18.01
N ILE A 214 -12.48 -1.99 16.68
CA ILE A 214 -11.91 -2.93 15.73
C ILE A 214 -10.40 -3.15 15.93
N LEU A 215 -9.68 -2.15 16.44
CA LEU A 215 -8.24 -2.25 16.65
C LEU A 215 -7.90 -3.24 17.77
N ASP A 216 -8.73 -3.29 18.82
CA ASP A 216 -8.58 -4.29 19.90
C ASP A 216 -8.92 -5.70 19.38
N GLU A 217 -9.93 -5.83 18.52
CA GLU A 217 -10.29 -7.10 17.89
C GLU A 217 -9.14 -7.64 17.03
N ILE A 218 -8.51 -6.77 16.22
CA ILE A 218 -7.34 -7.14 15.40
C ILE A 218 -6.15 -7.53 16.29
N ALA A 219 -5.87 -6.74 17.34
CA ALA A 219 -4.79 -7.02 18.26
C ALA A 219 -4.95 -8.40 18.94
N ALA A 220 -6.17 -8.73 19.35
CA ALA A 220 -6.48 -10.04 19.93
C ALA A 220 -6.25 -11.20 18.95
N VAL A 221 -6.66 -11.04 17.68
CA VAL A 221 -6.46 -12.07 16.65
C VAL A 221 -4.98 -12.26 16.32
N LEU A 222 -4.19 -11.18 16.31
CA LEU A 222 -2.75 -11.22 16.02
C LEU A 222 -1.90 -11.62 17.24
N GLY A 223 -2.52 -11.81 18.42
CA GLY A 223 -1.83 -12.20 19.64
C GLY A 223 -1.01 -11.08 20.29
N TYR A 224 -1.33 -9.83 19.99
CA TYR A 224 -0.69 -8.65 20.60
C TYR A 224 -1.61 -8.06 21.68
N ALA A 225 -1.09 -7.95 22.89
CA ALA A 225 -1.74 -7.13 23.93
C ALA A 225 -1.40 -5.65 23.62
N PRO A 226 -2.39 -4.75 23.52
CA PRO A 226 -2.09 -3.32 23.39
C PRO A 226 -1.29 -2.88 24.60
N LYS A 227 -0.11 -2.29 24.39
CA LYS A 227 0.59 -1.56 25.43
C LYS A 227 -0.20 -0.27 25.67
N THR A 228 -1.02 -0.29 26.72
CA THR A 228 -1.71 0.89 27.26
C THR A 228 -0.72 1.95 27.71
#